data_885be5476c55aea3cf6e921a946881b7
#
_entry.id   885be5476c55aea3cf6e921a946881b7
#
_cell.length_a   1.000
_cell.length_b   1.000
_cell.length_c   1.000
_cell.angle_alpha   90.00
_cell.angle_beta   90.00
_cell.angle_gamma   90.00
#
_symmetry.space_group_name_H-M   'P 1'
#
loop_
_entity.id
_entity.type
_entity.pdbx_description
1 polymer ?
#
loop_
_entity_poly.entity_id
_entity_poly.type
_entity_poly.pdbx_seq_one_letter_code
_entity_poly.pdbx_strand_id
1 'polypeptide(L)'
;MDNNLVQSAGVDIAKEKFDVCFKETKKGKGVIKGTKTFKNNLKGFEEFHHWYWKRRKEEASLVFVMEATGVYYEDLAYFLHSHNEEVYVELPQKVKYYAKSLNIKTKTDKVDAKLIADIGLERSQSLKPWSPPSKEFKAIRDLSRNLSQLKK
;
A
#
# COMPACT_ATOMS: atom_id res chain seq x y z
N MET A 1 -24.91 14.69 1.31
CA MET A 1 -24.09 15.14 1.33
C MET A 1 -23.00 14.50 1.46
N ASP A 2 -22.54 13.97 0.71
CA ASP A 2 -21.62 13.24 0.77
C ASP A 2 -20.45 13.62 0.32
N ASN A 3 -19.75 14.14 1.00
CA ASN A 3 -18.46 14.41 0.77
C ASN A 3 -17.63 13.30 1.10
N ASN A 4 -17.80 12.24 0.45
CA ASN A 4 -16.94 11.13 0.66
C ASN A 4 -15.63 11.40 -0.03
N LEU A 5 -14.84 12.22 0.59
CA LEU A 5 -13.50 12.48 0.13
C LEU A 5 -12.63 11.29 0.55
N VAL A 6 -12.06 10.61 -0.41
CA VAL A 6 -11.18 9.48 -0.16
C VAL A 6 -9.78 9.83 -0.64
N GLN A 7 -8.79 9.56 0.19
CA GLN A 7 -7.38 9.68 -0.17
C GLN A 7 -6.78 8.30 -0.18
N SER A 8 -5.90 8.03 -1.14
CA SER A 8 -5.28 6.72 -1.28
C SER A 8 -3.78 6.88 -1.56
N ALA A 9 -2.98 6.21 -0.75
CA ALA A 9 -1.55 6.11 -0.98
C ALA A 9 -1.28 4.73 -1.58
N GLY A 10 -0.95 4.68 -2.86
CA GLY A 10 -0.57 3.45 -3.52
C GLY A 10 0.94 3.26 -3.38
N VAL A 11 1.36 2.09 -2.97
CA VAL A 11 2.75 1.80 -2.68
C VAL A 11 3.26 0.63 -3.50
N ASP A 12 4.29 0.89 -4.30
CA ASP A 12 4.99 -0.14 -5.06
C ASP A 12 6.31 -0.38 -4.33
N ILE A 13 6.40 -1.49 -3.60
CA ILE A 13 7.49 -1.71 -2.68
C ILE A 13 8.49 -2.75 -3.18
N ALA A 14 9.76 -2.46 -3.02
CA ALA A 14 10.86 -3.35 -3.36
C ALA A 14 11.79 -3.50 -2.15
N LYS A 15 12.84 -4.26 -2.31
CA LYS A 15 13.78 -4.54 -1.21
C LYS A 15 14.40 -3.27 -0.61
N GLU A 16 14.87 -2.39 -1.47
CA GLU A 16 15.63 -1.22 -1.02
C GLU A 16 14.81 0.08 -0.89
N LYS A 17 13.71 0.15 -1.61
CA LYS A 17 12.93 1.38 -1.69
C LYS A 17 11.48 1.11 -2.01
N PHE A 18 10.64 2.13 -1.84
CA PHE A 18 9.25 2.04 -2.28
C PHE A 18 8.82 3.36 -2.91
N ASP A 19 8.01 3.23 -3.95
CA ASP A 19 7.45 4.37 -4.66
C ASP A 19 6.03 4.58 -4.19
N VAL A 20 5.65 5.83 -3.94
CA VAL A 20 4.30 6.16 -3.46
C VAL A 20 3.65 7.13 -4.43
N CYS A 21 2.38 6.89 -4.71
CA CYS A 21 1.52 7.86 -5.38
C CYS A 21 0.35 8.17 -4.45
N PHE A 22 0.21 9.43 -4.07
CA PHE A 22 -0.86 9.87 -3.19
C PHE A 22 -1.94 10.52 -4.05
N LYS A 23 -3.12 9.93 -4.05
CA LYS A 23 -4.25 10.42 -4.84
C LYS A 23 -5.44 10.77 -3.95
N GLU A 24 -6.31 11.60 -4.49
CA GLU A 24 -7.50 12.03 -3.81
C GLU A 24 -8.66 12.01 -4.80
N THR A 25 -9.80 11.50 -4.38
CA THR A 25 -10.99 11.54 -5.22
C THR A 25 -11.71 12.84 -5.01
N LYS A 26 -11.88 13.59 -6.10
CA LYS A 26 -12.62 14.82 -6.06
C LYS A 26 -13.60 14.78 -7.22
N LYS A 27 -14.87 14.82 -6.90
CA LYS A 27 -15.96 14.77 -7.91
C LYS A 27 -15.87 13.54 -8.82
N GLY A 28 -15.54 12.38 -8.23
CA GLY A 28 -15.48 11.14 -9.00
C GLY A 28 -14.20 10.90 -9.78
N LYS A 29 -13.24 11.83 -9.73
CA LYS A 29 -11.97 11.65 -10.44
C LYS A 29 -10.82 11.59 -9.45
N GLY A 30 -9.89 10.69 -9.69
CA GLY A 30 -8.68 10.60 -8.89
C GLY A 30 -7.66 11.64 -9.34
N VAL A 31 -7.23 12.49 -8.43
CA VAL A 31 -6.25 13.53 -8.71
C VAL A 31 -4.97 13.22 -7.94
N ILE A 32 -3.83 13.24 -8.62
CA ILE A 32 -2.54 13.02 -7.97
C ILE A 32 -2.17 14.24 -7.13
N LYS A 33 -1.90 14.00 -5.86
CA LYS A 33 -1.49 15.05 -4.92
C LYS A 33 0.01 15.00 -4.61
N GLY A 34 0.67 13.94 -5.01
CA GLY A 34 2.11 13.82 -4.85
C GLY A 34 2.61 12.44 -5.20
N THR A 35 3.87 12.37 -5.59
CA THR A 35 4.58 11.13 -5.81
C THR A 35 5.98 11.26 -5.22
N LYS A 36 6.48 10.22 -4.60
CA LYS A 36 7.83 10.25 -4.05
C LYS A 36 8.32 8.84 -3.80
N THR A 37 9.65 8.69 -3.82
CA THR A 37 10.32 7.43 -3.51
C THR A 37 10.99 7.56 -2.15
N PHE A 38 10.87 6.53 -1.33
CA PHE A 38 11.46 6.47 0.01
C PHE A 38 12.28 5.20 0.15
N LYS A 39 13.23 5.20 1.07
CA LYS A 39 13.99 4.00 1.37
C LYS A 39 13.14 3.04 2.20
N ASN A 40 13.30 1.74 1.95
CA ASN A 40 12.55 0.73 2.69
C ASN A 40 13.27 0.38 3.99
N ASN A 41 13.27 1.33 4.92
CA ASN A 41 13.84 1.19 6.25
C ASN A 41 13.12 2.18 7.19
N LEU A 42 13.42 2.13 8.46
CA LEU A 42 12.74 2.97 9.45
C LEU A 42 12.86 4.46 9.12
N LYS A 43 14.01 4.91 8.70
CA LYS A 43 14.20 6.32 8.34
C LYS A 43 13.30 6.71 7.17
N GLY A 44 13.21 5.85 6.15
CA GLY A 44 12.32 6.07 5.02
C GLY A 44 10.86 6.07 5.43
N PHE A 45 10.46 5.21 6.36
CA PHE A 45 9.09 5.17 6.87
C PHE A 45 8.75 6.46 7.62
N GLU A 46 9.67 6.99 8.42
CA GLU A 46 9.45 8.24 9.14
C GLU A 46 9.33 9.42 8.17
N GLU A 47 10.16 9.44 7.12
CA GLU A 47 10.07 10.45 6.08
C GLU A 47 8.73 10.36 5.34
N PHE A 48 8.28 9.14 5.06
CA PHE A 48 6.99 8.90 4.43
C PHE A 48 5.84 9.39 5.32
N HIS A 49 5.89 9.05 6.61
CA HIS A 49 4.88 9.49 7.58
C HIS A 49 4.74 11.01 7.57
N HIS A 50 5.88 11.71 7.66
CA HIS A 50 5.88 13.17 7.62
C HIS A 50 5.31 13.71 6.31
N TRP A 51 5.67 13.07 5.19
CA TRP A 51 5.24 13.48 3.85
C TRP A 51 3.73 13.31 3.65
N TYR A 52 3.15 12.17 4.05
CA TYR A 52 1.73 11.96 3.83
C TYR A 52 0.87 12.75 4.83
N TRP A 53 1.38 13.01 6.03
CA TRP A 53 0.65 13.83 6.99
C TRP A 53 0.42 15.25 6.47
N LYS A 54 1.33 15.80 5.70
CA LYS A 54 1.16 17.11 5.07
C LYS A 54 0.05 17.13 4.04
N ARG A 55 -0.26 15.96 3.46
CA ARG A 55 -1.27 15.84 2.40
C ARG A 55 -2.60 15.33 2.91
N ARG A 56 -2.60 14.79 4.09
CA ARG A 56 -3.79 14.20 4.70
C ARG A 56 -4.80 15.28 5.07
N LYS A 57 -6.09 15.00 4.80
CA LYS A 57 -7.20 15.87 5.18
C LYS A 57 -8.04 15.16 6.24
N GLU A 58 -8.42 15.87 7.30
CA GLU A 58 -9.19 15.27 8.38
C GLU A 58 -10.53 14.74 7.91
N GLU A 59 -11.16 15.41 6.96
CA GLU A 59 -12.47 15.01 6.45
C GLU A 59 -12.39 13.84 5.49
N ALA A 60 -11.19 13.40 5.13
CA ALA A 60 -11.02 12.31 4.17
C ALA A 60 -10.71 10.99 4.87
N SER A 61 -11.13 9.89 4.24
CA SER A 61 -10.69 8.56 4.63
C SER A 61 -9.38 8.29 3.87
N LEU A 62 -8.32 8.00 4.58
CA LEU A 62 -7.02 7.70 3.95
C LEU A 62 -6.77 6.20 4.02
N VAL A 63 -6.55 5.59 2.87
CA VAL A 63 -6.21 4.17 2.77
C VAL A 63 -4.82 4.01 2.17
N PHE A 64 -4.11 3.00 2.62
CA PHE A 64 -2.78 2.64 2.10
C PHE A 64 -2.91 1.28 1.44
N VAL A 65 -2.56 1.20 0.16
CA VAL A 65 -2.68 -0.05 -0.60
C VAL A 65 -1.30 -0.43 -1.12
N MET A 66 -0.91 -1.67 -0.91
CA MET A 66 0.37 -2.17 -1.42
C MET A 66 0.22 -3.57 -1.95
N GLU A 67 1.09 -3.92 -2.89
CA GLU A 67 1.12 -5.24 -3.46
C GLU A 67 2.08 -6.12 -2.68
N ALA A 68 1.62 -7.30 -2.31
CA ALA A 68 2.43 -8.24 -1.54
C ALA A 68 3.40 -8.98 -2.44
N THR A 69 4.54 -8.36 -2.73
CA THR A 69 5.60 -9.00 -3.50
C THR A 69 6.69 -9.42 -2.52
N GLY A 70 6.87 -10.71 -2.35
CA GLY A 70 7.84 -11.25 -1.39
C GLY A 70 7.50 -10.83 0.03
N VAL A 71 8.53 -10.47 0.81
CA VAL A 71 8.37 -10.10 2.21
C VAL A 71 8.65 -8.61 2.45
N TYR A 72 9.00 -7.88 1.39
CA TYR A 72 9.51 -6.52 1.54
C TYR A 72 8.47 -5.50 1.99
N TYR A 73 7.19 -5.84 1.87
CA TYR A 73 6.09 -4.97 2.30
C TYR A 73 5.88 -5.00 3.83
N GLU A 74 6.35 -6.06 4.49
CA GLU A 74 5.95 -6.33 5.88
C GLU A 74 6.33 -5.21 6.86
N ASP A 75 7.55 -4.74 6.81
CA ASP A 75 8.00 -3.73 7.75
C ASP A 75 7.20 -2.43 7.64
N LEU A 76 6.92 -2.00 6.41
CA LEU A 76 6.10 -0.81 6.19
C LEU A 76 4.66 -1.05 6.66
N ALA A 77 4.11 -2.23 6.40
CA ALA A 77 2.75 -2.56 6.84
C ALA A 77 2.65 -2.51 8.37
N TYR A 78 3.63 -3.07 9.08
CA TYR A 78 3.67 -2.99 10.54
C TYR A 78 3.79 -1.55 11.02
N PHE A 79 4.64 -0.76 10.38
CA PHE A 79 4.82 0.65 10.75
C PHE A 79 3.50 1.42 10.62
N LEU A 80 2.84 1.28 9.48
CA LEU A 80 1.57 1.98 9.24
C LEU A 80 0.47 1.50 10.20
N HIS A 81 0.42 0.18 10.42
CA HIS A 81 -0.57 -0.37 11.35
C HIS A 81 -0.34 0.16 12.76
N SER A 82 0.92 0.30 13.19
CA SER A 82 1.24 0.82 14.52
C SER A 82 0.85 2.29 14.68
N HIS A 83 0.68 2.99 13.55
CA HIS A 83 0.22 4.38 13.55
C HIS A 83 -1.29 4.48 13.31
N ASN A 84 -2.01 3.36 13.47
CA ASN A 84 -3.46 3.27 13.30
C ASN A 84 -3.95 3.65 11.90
N GLU A 85 -3.15 3.37 10.89
CA GLU A 85 -3.57 3.62 9.51
C GLU A 85 -4.27 2.40 8.92
N GLU A 86 -5.17 2.64 7.95
CA GLU A 86 -5.83 1.55 7.26
C GLU A 86 -4.94 1.05 6.14
N VAL A 87 -4.47 -0.18 6.28
CA VAL A 87 -3.53 -0.79 5.33
C VAL A 87 -4.20 -1.98 4.64
N TYR A 88 -4.06 -2.01 3.32
CA TYR A 88 -4.54 -3.14 2.51
C TYR A 88 -3.36 -3.71 1.76
N VAL A 89 -3.11 -5.01 1.93
CA VAL A 89 -2.03 -5.71 1.26
C VAL A 89 -2.67 -6.76 0.37
N GLU A 90 -2.48 -6.64 -0.93
CA GLU A 90 -3.13 -7.52 -1.89
C GLU A 90 -2.14 -8.32 -2.71
N LEU A 91 -2.52 -9.52 -3.10
CA LEU A 91 -1.70 -10.37 -3.95
C LEU A 91 -1.60 -9.79 -5.36
N PRO A 92 -0.48 -10.02 -6.06
CA PRO A 92 -0.31 -9.50 -7.43
C PRO A 92 -1.45 -9.87 -8.38
N GLN A 93 -1.99 -11.08 -8.28
CA GLN A 93 -3.09 -11.52 -9.14
C GLN A 93 -4.35 -10.68 -8.91
N LYS A 94 -4.64 -10.34 -7.64
CA LYS A 94 -5.80 -9.51 -7.33
C LYS A 94 -5.61 -8.09 -7.81
N VAL A 95 -4.40 -7.56 -7.66
CA VAL A 95 -4.09 -6.22 -8.15
C VAL A 95 -4.31 -6.13 -9.66
N LYS A 96 -3.86 -7.14 -10.40
CA LYS A 96 -4.08 -7.21 -11.86
C LYS A 96 -5.57 -7.33 -12.19
N TYR A 97 -6.30 -8.09 -11.41
CA TYR A 97 -7.74 -8.25 -11.61
C TYR A 97 -8.46 -6.91 -11.43
N TYR A 98 -8.15 -6.19 -10.35
CA TYR A 98 -8.75 -4.88 -10.09
C TYR A 98 -8.37 -3.87 -11.18
N ALA A 99 -7.13 -3.90 -11.65
CA ALA A 99 -6.69 -3.03 -12.72
C ALA A 99 -7.52 -3.23 -13.98
N LYS A 100 -7.78 -4.50 -14.34
CA LYS A 100 -8.62 -4.80 -15.49
C LYS A 100 -10.06 -4.35 -15.27
N SER A 101 -10.58 -4.50 -14.06
CA SER A 101 -11.96 -4.10 -13.75
C SER A 101 -12.15 -2.59 -13.80
N LEU A 102 -11.08 -1.82 -13.59
CA LEU A 102 -11.11 -0.37 -13.72
C LEU A 102 -10.87 0.10 -15.15
N ASN A 103 -10.72 -0.86 -16.08
CA ASN A 103 -10.49 -0.58 -17.49
C ASN A 103 -9.25 0.31 -17.72
N ILE A 104 -8.23 0.09 -16.90
CA ILE A 104 -6.99 0.83 -17.03
C ILE A 104 -6.09 0.13 -18.03
N LYS A 105 -5.76 0.85 -19.11
CA LYS A 105 -4.86 0.30 -20.12
C LYS A 105 -3.43 0.60 -19.73
N THR A 106 -2.67 -0.45 -19.46
CA THR A 106 -1.25 -0.30 -19.20
C THR A 106 -0.50 -0.87 -20.42
N LYS A 107 0.52 -0.16 -20.86
CA LYS A 107 1.34 -0.63 -21.96
C LYS A 107 2.26 -1.78 -21.54
N THR A 108 2.39 -1.99 -20.25
CA THR A 108 3.21 -3.06 -19.69
C THR A 108 2.39 -3.77 -18.61
N ASP A 109 2.71 -5.02 -18.33
CA ASP A 109 2.03 -5.77 -17.28
C ASP A 109 2.43 -5.29 -15.88
N LYS A 110 3.24 -4.25 -15.80
CA LYS A 110 3.72 -3.76 -14.52
C LYS A 110 2.69 -2.86 -13.87
N VAL A 111 2.32 -3.22 -12.64
CA VAL A 111 1.42 -2.41 -11.83
C VAL A 111 2.28 -1.45 -11.01
N ASP A 112 2.10 -0.16 -11.21
CA ASP A 112 2.88 0.86 -10.50
C ASP A 112 2.07 1.50 -9.35
N ALA A 113 2.70 2.40 -8.62
CA ALA A 113 2.09 3.06 -7.48
C ALA A 113 0.83 3.84 -7.86
N LYS A 114 0.79 4.42 -9.05
CA LYS A 114 -0.37 5.18 -9.53
C LYS A 114 -1.59 4.28 -9.67
N LEU A 115 -1.39 3.11 -10.25
CA LEU A 115 -2.46 2.15 -10.45
C LEU A 115 -2.93 1.59 -9.10
N ILE A 116 -1.99 1.29 -8.20
CA ILE A 116 -2.32 0.80 -6.87
C ILE A 116 -3.14 1.85 -6.10
N ALA A 117 -2.79 3.14 -6.23
CA ALA A 117 -3.56 4.21 -5.62
C ALA A 117 -4.99 4.28 -6.17
N ASP A 118 -5.16 4.10 -7.48
CA ASP A 118 -6.49 4.07 -8.10
C ASP A 118 -7.34 2.92 -7.54
N ILE A 119 -6.73 1.77 -7.31
CA ILE A 119 -7.42 0.63 -6.71
C ILE A 119 -7.96 1.02 -5.32
N GLY A 120 -7.14 1.71 -4.53
CA GLY A 120 -7.57 2.18 -3.21
C GLY A 120 -8.76 3.14 -3.27
N LEU A 121 -8.76 4.04 -4.25
CA LEU A 121 -9.86 4.99 -4.41
C LEU A 121 -11.16 4.30 -4.84
N GLU A 122 -11.04 3.34 -5.76
CA GLU A 122 -12.23 2.73 -6.36
C GLU A 122 -12.72 1.45 -5.68
N ARG A 123 -11.83 0.71 -5.07
CA ARG A 123 -12.13 -0.63 -4.55
C ARG A 123 -11.83 -0.83 -3.07
N SER A 124 -11.62 0.26 -2.31
CA SER A 124 -11.27 0.12 -0.89
C SER A 124 -12.29 -0.70 -0.10
N GLN A 125 -13.56 -0.61 -0.45
CA GLN A 125 -14.60 -1.37 0.23
C GLN A 125 -14.55 -2.86 -0.08
N SER A 126 -13.92 -3.25 -1.19
CA SER A 126 -13.79 -4.64 -1.59
C SER A 126 -12.49 -5.25 -1.10
N LEU A 127 -11.59 -4.45 -0.57
CA LEU A 127 -10.30 -4.92 -0.10
C LEU A 127 -10.40 -5.36 1.35
N LYS A 128 -9.57 -6.33 1.71
CA LYS A 128 -9.53 -6.83 3.07
C LYS A 128 -8.45 -6.09 3.85
N PRO A 129 -8.79 -5.46 4.98
CA PRO A 129 -7.78 -4.78 5.78
C PRO A 129 -6.71 -5.77 6.27
N TRP A 130 -5.47 -5.32 6.21
CA TRP A 130 -4.35 -6.11 6.71
C TRP A 130 -4.21 -5.91 8.21
N SER A 131 -3.94 -6.99 8.91
CA SER A 131 -3.60 -6.91 10.32
C SER A 131 -2.38 -7.78 10.58
N PRO A 132 -1.59 -7.48 11.60
CA PRO A 132 -0.42 -8.29 11.91
C PRO A 132 -0.84 -9.72 12.23
N PRO A 133 -0.07 -10.73 11.77
CA PRO A 133 -0.34 -12.10 12.17
C PRO A 133 -0.12 -12.25 13.69
N SER A 134 -0.70 -13.28 14.28
CA SER A 134 -0.51 -13.56 15.70
C SER A 134 0.97 -13.76 15.99
N LYS A 135 1.38 -13.54 17.24
CA LYS A 135 2.77 -13.76 17.64
C LYS A 135 3.23 -15.18 17.32
N GLU A 136 2.37 -16.15 17.56
CA GLU A 136 2.67 -17.55 17.29
C GLU A 136 2.88 -17.82 15.80
N PHE A 137 1.98 -17.29 14.98
CA PHE A 137 2.10 -17.45 13.53
C PHE A 137 3.36 -16.78 13.02
N LYS A 138 3.68 -15.59 13.52
CA LYS A 138 4.87 -14.87 13.11
C LYS A 138 6.14 -15.62 13.47
N ALA A 139 6.18 -16.21 14.67
CA ALA A 139 7.34 -17.00 15.12
C ALA A 139 7.56 -18.20 14.21
N ILE A 140 6.49 -18.92 13.86
CA ILE A 140 6.58 -20.10 12.98
C ILE A 140 7.05 -19.67 11.58
N ARG A 141 6.51 -18.57 11.07
CA ARG A 141 6.89 -18.06 9.75
C ARG A 141 8.36 -17.66 9.70
N ASP A 142 8.83 -16.94 10.73
CA ASP A 142 10.21 -16.47 10.80
C ASP A 142 11.17 -17.64 10.92
N LEU A 143 10.81 -18.64 11.70
CA LEU A 143 11.60 -19.86 11.82
C LEU A 143 11.71 -20.59 10.47
N SER A 144 10.61 -20.71 9.77
CA SER A 144 10.59 -21.34 8.44
C SER A 144 11.50 -20.62 7.45
N ARG A 145 11.48 -19.29 7.47
CA ARG A 145 12.34 -18.48 6.61
C ARG A 145 13.81 -18.65 6.95
N ASN A 146 14.14 -18.69 8.24
CA ASN A 146 15.51 -18.89 8.68
C ASN A 146 16.03 -20.28 8.26
N LEU A 147 15.21 -21.30 8.37
CA LEU A 147 15.59 -22.65 7.92
C LEU A 147 15.82 -22.68 6.42
N SER A 148 15.02 -21.96 5.65
CA SER A 148 15.23 -21.89 4.20
C SER A 148 16.56 -21.21 3.85
N GLN A 149 16.96 -20.20 4.61
CA GLN A 149 18.23 -19.53 4.40
C GLN A 149 19.40 -20.41 4.75
N LEU A 150 19.28 -21.25 5.77
CA LEU A 150 20.35 -22.15 6.18
C LEU A 150 20.60 -23.27 5.18
N LYS A 151 19.63 -23.57 4.34
CA LYS A 151 19.78 -24.64 3.35
C LYS A 151 20.47 -24.22 2.07
N LYS A 152 20.82 -22.97 1.95
CA LYS A 152 21.52 -22.51 0.74
C LYS A 152 23.00 -22.79 0.80
#